data_157f93c325df1921c830ea0cd2bc9f58
#
_entry.id   157f93c325df1921c830ea0cd2bc9f58
#
_cell.length_a   1.000
_cell.length_b   1.000
_cell.length_c   1.000
_cell.angle_alpha   90.00
_cell.angle_beta   90.00
_cell.angle_gamma   90.00
#
_symmetry.space_group_name_H-M   'P 1'
#
loop_
_entity.id
_entity.type
_entity.pdbx_description
1 polymer ?
#
loop_
_entity_poly.entity_id
_entity_poly.type
_entity_poly.pdbx_seq_one_letter_code
_entity_poly.pdbx_strand_id
1 'polypeptide(L)'
;MIQFAHKRADKGFNGIVAQLYEQEFKTQEKAKYEHIKQAKEKAIEEQRFEAEKRAEADRIVREHEQATEQPNIDVPNTETNSIIGSDWSSVSPEIAANYIASKTGVSASKWLDVIYKESSGNPYALNSLSCYGLLQIMQSVHGQVSNLSPQDYLDKAVSIYQDSGGSAWATW
;
A
#
# COMPACT_ATOMS: atom_id res chain seq x y z
N MET A 1 -12.44 -68.30 -35.27
CA MET A 1 -13.23 -67.07 -35.30
C MET A 1 -13.11 -66.20 -34.07
N ILE A 2 -12.72 -66.69 -32.91
CA ILE A 2 -12.65 -65.94 -31.64
C ILE A 2 -11.47 -64.95 -31.57
N GLN A 3 -10.31 -65.25 -32.16
CA GLN A 3 -9.12 -64.38 -32.15
C GLN A 3 -9.25 -63.08 -32.94
N PHE A 4 -10.13 -63.03 -33.99
CA PHE A 4 -10.35 -61.83 -34.77
C PHE A 4 -11.31 -60.84 -34.08
N ALA A 5 -12.18 -61.29 -33.19
CA ALA A 5 -13.07 -60.48 -32.43
C ALA A 5 -12.31 -59.73 -31.29
N HIS A 6 -11.36 -60.38 -30.63
CA HIS A 6 -10.51 -59.76 -29.59
C HIS A 6 -9.63 -58.63 -30.16
N LYS A 7 -8.98 -58.85 -31.31
CA LYS A 7 -8.15 -57.80 -31.94
C LYS A 7 -8.94 -56.55 -32.39
N ARG A 8 -10.22 -56.68 -32.73
CA ARG A 8 -11.08 -55.53 -33.07
C ARG A 8 -11.58 -54.79 -31.82
N ALA A 9 -11.88 -55.52 -30.76
CA ALA A 9 -12.26 -54.93 -29.50
C ALA A 9 -11.13 -54.10 -28.87
N ASP A 10 -9.90 -54.61 -28.88
CA ASP A 10 -8.71 -53.93 -28.38
C ASP A 10 -8.38 -52.63 -29.15
N LYS A 11 -8.54 -52.61 -30.48
CA LYS A 11 -8.34 -51.41 -31.28
C LYS A 11 -9.39 -50.35 -31.03
N GLY A 12 -10.65 -50.72 -30.80
CA GLY A 12 -11.73 -49.82 -30.47
C GLY A 12 -11.58 -49.21 -29.06
N PHE A 13 -11.21 -50.03 -28.08
CA PHE A 13 -10.98 -49.63 -26.72
C PHE A 13 -9.78 -48.68 -26.62
N ASN A 14 -8.65 -48.99 -27.23
CA ASN A 14 -7.48 -48.11 -27.27
C ASN A 14 -7.78 -46.77 -27.98
N GLY A 15 -8.64 -46.74 -28.99
CA GLY A 15 -9.09 -45.50 -29.66
C GLY A 15 -9.92 -44.62 -28.75
N ILE A 16 -10.83 -45.19 -27.97
CA ILE A 16 -11.68 -44.44 -27.03
C ILE A 16 -10.83 -43.87 -25.89
N VAL A 17 -9.93 -44.64 -25.34
CA VAL A 17 -8.99 -44.21 -24.29
C VAL A 17 -8.11 -43.07 -24.79
N ALA A 18 -7.56 -43.14 -25.98
CA ALA A 18 -6.77 -42.05 -26.56
C ALA A 18 -7.58 -40.76 -26.74
N GLN A 19 -8.84 -40.86 -27.19
CA GLN A 19 -9.74 -39.68 -27.31
C GLN A 19 -10.05 -39.05 -25.95
N LEU A 20 -10.27 -39.87 -24.92
CA LEU A 20 -10.50 -39.36 -23.56
C LEU A 20 -9.28 -38.60 -23.02
N TYR A 21 -8.09 -39.15 -23.18
CA TYR A 21 -6.85 -38.46 -22.78
C TYR A 21 -6.63 -37.15 -23.54
N GLU A 22 -6.92 -37.13 -24.83
CA GLU A 22 -6.80 -35.93 -25.65
C GLU A 22 -7.80 -34.85 -25.22
N GLN A 23 -9.03 -35.21 -24.87
CA GLN A 23 -10.03 -34.29 -24.36
C GLN A 23 -9.63 -33.74 -22.97
N GLU A 24 -9.16 -34.61 -22.10
CA GLU A 24 -8.70 -34.21 -20.76
C GLU A 24 -7.51 -33.26 -20.85
N PHE A 25 -6.54 -33.54 -21.71
CA PHE A 25 -5.39 -32.69 -21.97
C PHE A 25 -5.80 -31.30 -22.48
N LYS A 26 -6.67 -31.23 -23.49
CA LYS A 26 -7.20 -29.95 -24.01
C LYS A 26 -7.95 -29.15 -22.95
N THR A 27 -8.70 -29.84 -22.09
CA THR A 27 -9.44 -29.21 -21.00
C THR A 27 -8.49 -28.61 -19.96
N GLN A 28 -7.43 -29.35 -19.60
CA GLN A 28 -6.43 -28.86 -18.66
C GLN A 28 -5.60 -27.71 -19.23
N GLU A 29 -5.23 -27.75 -20.52
CA GLU A 29 -4.54 -26.63 -21.17
C GLU A 29 -5.42 -25.36 -21.19
N LYS A 30 -6.69 -25.49 -21.52
CA LYS A 30 -7.64 -24.39 -21.52
C LYS A 30 -7.80 -23.79 -20.12
N ALA A 31 -7.91 -24.64 -19.10
CA ALA A 31 -8.02 -24.19 -17.71
C ALA A 31 -6.75 -23.45 -17.25
N LYS A 32 -5.57 -23.93 -17.59
CA LYS A 32 -4.30 -23.25 -17.31
C LYS A 32 -4.21 -21.89 -18.01
N TYR A 33 -4.63 -21.83 -19.27
CA TYR A 33 -4.64 -20.59 -20.04
C TYR A 33 -5.57 -19.54 -19.41
N GLU A 34 -6.78 -19.93 -19.04
CA GLU A 34 -7.74 -19.04 -18.40
C GLU A 34 -7.24 -18.56 -17.04
N HIS A 35 -6.62 -19.42 -16.25
CA HIS A 35 -6.03 -19.04 -14.96
C HIS A 35 -4.88 -18.01 -15.13
N ILE A 36 -4.00 -18.23 -16.13
CA ILE A 36 -2.91 -17.28 -16.43
C ILE A 36 -3.48 -15.95 -16.91
N LYS A 37 -4.52 -15.98 -17.74
CA LYS A 37 -5.21 -14.77 -18.23
C LYS A 37 -5.80 -13.97 -17.08
N GLN A 38 -6.56 -14.61 -16.20
CA GLN A 38 -7.15 -13.95 -15.02
C GLN A 38 -6.09 -13.37 -14.07
N ALA A 39 -4.98 -14.12 -13.86
CA ALA A 39 -3.88 -13.63 -13.03
C ALA A 39 -3.21 -12.39 -13.64
N LYS A 40 -3.04 -12.36 -14.97
CA LYS A 40 -2.50 -11.17 -15.67
C LYS A 40 -3.46 -9.98 -15.63
N GLU A 41 -4.75 -10.20 -15.85
CA GLU A 41 -5.77 -9.14 -15.76
C GLU A 41 -5.79 -8.53 -14.37
N LYS A 42 -5.78 -9.35 -13.32
CA LYS A 42 -5.72 -8.90 -11.93
C LYS A 42 -4.45 -8.10 -11.62
N ALA A 43 -3.29 -8.57 -12.09
CA ALA A 43 -2.03 -7.85 -11.90
C ALA A 43 -2.01 -6.49 -12.62
N ILE A 44 -2.59 -6.41 -13.82
CA ILE A 44 -2.72 -5.14 -14.55
C ILE A 44 -3.67 -4.17 -13.83
N GLU A 45 -4.77 -4.66 -13.30
CA GLU A 45 -5.73 -3.86 -12.55
C GLU A 45 -5.10 -3.31 -11.25
N GLU A 46 -4.36 -4.13 -10.54
CA GLU A 46 -3.61 -3.74 -9.35
C GLU A 46 -2.54 -2.67 -9.67
N GLN A 47 -1.79 -2.85 -10.76
CA GLN A 47 -0.81 -1.86 -11.21
C GLN A 47 -1.48 -0.53 -11.62
N ARG A 48 -2.65 -0.58 -12.26
CA ARG A 48 -3.40 0.64 -12.62
C ARG A 48 -3.90 1.37 -11.39
N PHE A 49 -4.43 0.64 -10.42
CA PHE A 49 -4.88 1.20 -9.15
C PHE A 49 -3.73 1.89 -8.38
N GLU A 50 -2.57 1.22 -8.30
CA GLU A 50 -1.39 1.80 -7.68
C GLU A 50 -0.85 3.04 -8.44
N ALA A 51 -0.89 3.01 -9.78
CA ALA A 51 -0.48 4.15 -10.59
C ALA A 51 -1.43 5.34 -10.44
N GLU A 52 -2.73 5.11 -10.37
CA GLU A 52 -3.74 6.14 -10.13
C GLU A 52 -3.57 6.78 -8.74
N LYS A 53 -3.35 5.95 -7.74
CA LYS A 53 -3.08 6.39 -6.37
C LYS A 53 -1.82 7.27 -6.28
N ARG A 54 -0.76 6.90 -7.00
CA ARG A 54 0.48 7.71 -7.09
C ARG A 54 0.23 9.03 -7.82
N ALA A 55 -0.48 8.99 -8.95
CA ALA A 55 -0.79 10.18 -9.71
C ALA A 55 -1.64 11.19 -8.92
N GLU A 56 -2.58 10.70 -8.12
CA GLU A 56 -3.39 11.52 -7.23
C GLU A 56 -2.54 12.15 -6.11
N ALA A 57 -1.65 11.38 -5.50
CA ALA A 57 -0.71 11.89 -4.50
C ALA A 57 0.20 12.98 -5.10
N ASP A 58 0.75 12.75 -6.30
CA ASP A 58 1.57 13.73 -7.00
C ASP A 58 0.79 14.98 -7.40
N ARG A 59 -0.52 14.86 -7.67
CA ARG A 59 -1.38 16.01 -7.96
C ARG A 59 -1.56 16.87 -6.72
N ILE A 60 -1.87 16.26 -5.58
CA ILE A 60 -2.05 16.96 -4.31
C ILE A 60 -0.77 17.71 -3.91
N VAL A 61 0.40 17.07 -4.06
CA VAL A 61 1.69 17.71 -3.78
C VAL A 61 1.91 18.94 -4.68
N ARG A 62 1.64 18.82 -5.99
CA ARG A 62 1.81 19.94 -6.94
C ARG A 62 0.82 21.09 -6.69
N GLU A 63 -0.42 20.78 -6.35
CA GLU A 63 -1.41 21.79 -5.98
C GLU A 63 -0.99 22.56 -4.72
N HIS A 64 -0.36 21.86 -3.78
CA HIS A 64 0.18 22.47 -2.57
C HIS A 64 1.42 23.33 -2.85
N GLU A 65 2.34 22.89 -3.71
CA GLU A 65 3.51 23.66 -4.13
C GLU A 65 3.10 24.94 -4.88
N GLN A 66 2.06 24.89 -5.74
CA GLN A 66 1.55 26.06 -6.44
C GLN A 66 0.81 27.06 -5.51
N ALA A 67 0.24 26.58 -4.42
CA ALA A 67 -0.39 27.44 -3.43
C ALA A 67 0.62 28.22 -2.54
N THR A 68 1.87 27.74 -2.50
CA THR A 68 2.96 28.37 -1.73
C THR A 68 3.80 29.36 -2.52
N GLU A 69 3.56 29.54 -3.83
CA GLU A 69 4.22 30.58 -4.66
C GLU A 69 3.53 31.96 -4.62
N GLN A 70 2.69 32.26 -3.62
CA GLN A 70 2.27 33.65 -3.39
C GLN A 70 3.16 34.34 -2.34
N PRO A 71 3.44 35.67 -2.52
CA PRO A 71 4.60 36.30 -1.92
C PRO A 71 4.49 36.39 -0.40
N ASN A 72 5.56 35.92 0.21
CA ASN A 72 6.11 36.31 1.51
C ASN A 72 5.23 37.25 2.36
N ILE A 73 4.28 36.67 3.08
CA ILE A 73 3.76 37.31 4.27
C ILE A 73 4.67 36.87 5.39
N ASP A 74 5.46 37.81 5.93
CA ASP A 74 6.18 37.67 7.18
C ASP A 74 5.26 37.06 8.23
N VAL A 75 5.31 35.76 8.39
CA VAL A 75 4.72 35.13 9.57
C VAL A 75 5.78 35.27 10.65
N PRO A 76 5.52 36.00 11.74
CA PRO A 76 6.46 36.09 12.84
C PRO A 76 6.76 34.68 13.28
N ASN A 77 8.05 34.41 13.47
CA ASN A 77 8.55 33.20 14.13
C ASN A 77 8.01 33.17 15.56
N THR A 78 6.74 32.80 15.68
CA THR A 78 6.11 32.50 16.95
C THR A 78 6.42 31.04 17.20
N GLU A 79 7.17 30.77 18.25
CA GLU A 79 7.34 29.45 18.85
C GLU A 79 5.95 28.79 19.01
N THR A 80 5.46 28.16 17.97
CA THR A 80 4.26 27.36 18.05
C THR A 80 4.65 26.03 18.69
N ASN A 81 4.72 26.08 20.01
CA ASN A 81 4.43 24.91 20.83
C ASN A 81 2.94 24.61 20.64
N SER A 82 2.57 24.30 19.37
CA SER A 82 1.21 24.02 18.99
C SER A 82 0.83 22.71 19.62
N ILE A 83 0.06 22.81 20.70
CA ILE A 83 -0.60 21.66 21.31
C ILE A 83 -1.43 21.02 20.21
N ILE A 84 -0.98 19.86 19.72
CA ILE A 84 -1.75 19.04 18.79
C ILE A 84 -3.09 18.73 19.47
N GLY A 85 -4.19 18.89 18.75
CA GLY A 85 -5.50 18.63 19.30
C GLY A 85 -5.64 17.23 19.90
N SER A 86 -6.56 17.07 20.82
CA SER A 86 -6.78 15.78 21.53
C SER A 86 -7.38 14.69 20.63
N ASP A 87 -7.76 15.05 19.41
CA ASP A 87 -8.51 14.19 18.50
C ASP A 87 -8.03 14.42 17.05
N TRP A 88 -8.02 13.35 16.28
CA TRP A 88 -7.55 13.34 14.89
C TRP A 88 -8.41 14.21 13.95
N SER A 89 -9.64 14.57 14.32
CA SER A 89 -10.47 15.47 13.50
C SER A 89 -9.90 16.89 13.38
N SER A 90 -9.01 17.27 14.30
CA SER A 90 -8.32 18.56 14.33
C SER A 90 -6.88 18.51 13.78
N VAL A 91 -6.39 17.34 13.37
CA VAL A 91 -5.01 17.12 12.93
C VAL A 91 -4.98 16.63 11.48
N SER A 92 -4.79 17.59 10.56
CA SER A 92 -4.57 17.23 9.15
C SER A 92 -3.18 16.62 8.93
N PRO A 93 -2.95 15.92 7.81
CA PRO A 93 -1.62 15.44 7.41
C PRO A 93 -0.56 16.55 7.42
N GLU A 94 -0.92 17.76 7.02
CA GLU A 94 -0.01 18.93 6.98
C GLU A 94 0.36 19.39 8.40
N ILE A 95 -0.61 19.43 9.32
CA ILE A 95 -0.35 19.75 10.74
C ILE A 95 0.59 18.70 11.33
N ALA A 96 0.34 17.41 11.08
CA ALA A 96 1.19 16.33 11.54
C ALA A 96 2.61 16.42 10.96
N ALA A 97 2.75 16.67 9.64
CA ALA A 97 4.02 16.84 8.97
C ALA A 97 4.82 18.03 9.52
N ASN A 98 4.17 19.18 9.71
CA ASN A 98 4.80 20.36 10.30
C ASN A 98 5.27 20.12 11.73
N TYR A 99 4.46 19.44 12.54
CA TYR A 99 4.84 19.08 13.90
C TYR A 99 6.11 18.22 13.92
N ILE A 100 6.13 17.12 13.15
CA ILE A 100 7.28 16.23 13.10
C ILE A 100 8.52 16.96 12.55
N ALA A 101 8.34 17.78 11.51
CA ALA A 101 9.40 18.61 10.93
C ALA A 101 10.06 19.51 11.97
N SER A 102 9.28 20.18 12.82
CA SER A 102 9.78 21.07 13.88
C SER A 102 10.65 20.34 14.92
N LYS A 103 10.42 19.04 15.12
CA LYS A 103 11.16 18.21 16.10
C LYS A 103 12.34 17.45 15.51
N THR A 104 12.30 17.18 14.19
CA THR A 104 13.32 16.35 13.52
C THR A 104 14.30 17.14 12.67
N GLY A 105 13.97 18.38 12.32
CA GLY A 105 14.73 19.20 11.39
C GLY A 105 14.60 18.77 9.91
N VAL A 106 13.80 17.75 9.62
CA VAL A 106 13.46 17.33 8.25
C VAL A 106 12.31 18.18 7.74
N SER A 107 12.31 18.54 6.46
CA SER A 107 11.28 19.39 5.89
C SER A 107 9.87 18.77 6.04
N ALA A 108 8.86 19.63 6.25
CA ALA A 108 7.48 19.21 6.35
C ALA A 108 7.00 18.54 5.04
N SER A 109 7.46 19.01 3.89
CA SER A 109 7.14 18.39 2.59
C SER A 109 7.61 16.94 2.51
N LYS A 110 8.79 16.61 3.05
CA LYS A 110 9.28 15.22 3.10
C LYS A 110 8.39 14.36 4.00
N TRP A 111 8.01 14.86 5.17
CA TRP A 111 7.12 14.14 6.07
C TRP A 111 5.72 13.96 5.48
N LEU A 112 5.22 14.96 4.77
CA LEU A 112 3.94 14.89 4.09
C LEU A 112 3.94 13.82 3.00
N ASP A 113 5.00 13.73 2.19
CA ASP A 113 5.20 12.69 1.18
C ASP A 113 5.18 11.28 1.80
N VAL A 114 5.88 11.08 2.92
CA VAL A 114 5.87 9.80 3.66
C VAL A 114 4.46 9.48 4.16
N ILE A 115 3.76 10.43 4.80
CA ILE A 115 2.40 10.25 5.31
C ILE A 115 1.45 9.80 4.19
N TYR A 116 1.50 10.44 3.03
CA TYR A 116 0.63 10.07 1.92
C TYR A 116 0.96 8.70 1.32
N LYS A 117 2.24 8.35 1.22
CA LYS A 117 2.69 7.04 0.73
C LYS A 117 2.33 5.91 1.71
N GLU A 118 2.41 6.15 3.01
CA GLU A 118 2.13 5.12 4.01
C GLU A 118 0.63 4.89 4.24
N SER A 119 -0.16 5.95 4.33
CA SER A 119 -1.56 5.86 4.77
C SER A 119 -2.56 6.61 3.89
N SER A 120 -2.11 7.31 2.83
CA SER A 120 -2.93 8.29 2.09
C SER A 120 -3.51 9.38 2.99
N GLY A 121 -2.80 9.73 4.07
CA GLY A 121 -3.23 10.72 5.05
C GLY A 121 -4.31 10.23 6.04
N ASN A 122 -4.58 8.94 6.09
CA ASN A 122 -5.59 8.38 7.00
C ASN A 122 -4.97 8.06 8.38
N PRO A 123 -5.35 8.77 9.46
CA PRO A 123 -4.82 8.54 10.80
C PRO A 123 -5.28 7.22 11.44
N TYR A 124 -6.28 6.56 10.86
CA TYR A 124 -6.82 5.29 11.33
C TYR A 124 -6.44 4.10 10.43
N ALA A 125 -5.53 4.30 9.47
CA ALA A 125 -5.11 3.24 8.58
C ALA A 125 -4.49 2.07 9.37
N LEU A 126 -4.91 0.85 9.07
CA LEU A 126 -4.40 -0.38 9.68
C LEU A 126 -4.17 -1.41 8.58
N ASN A 127 -2.96 -1.94 8.49
CA ASN A 127 -2.64 -3.00 7.53
C ASN A 127 -2.59 -4.40 8.18
N SER A 128 -2.38 -5.43 7.38
CA SER A 128 -2.32 -6.82 7.82
C SER A 128 -1.14 -7.15 8.75
N LEU A 129 -0.11 -6.30 8.80
CA LEU A 129 1.05 -6.42 9.68
C LEU A 129 0.87 -5.65 11.00
N SER A 130 -0.34 -5.15 11.25
CA SER A 130 -0.66 -4.29 12.41
C SER A 130 0.11 -2.97 12.44
N CYS A 131 0.54 -2.47 11.28
CA CYS A 131 1.03 -1.11 11.17
C CYS A 131 -0.16 -0.13 11.21
N TYR A 132 -0.04 0.94 12.00
CA TYR A 132 -1.16 1.83 12.31
C TYR A 132 -0.86 3.30 12.05
N GLY A 133 -1.90 4.03 11.64
CA GLY A 133 -1.95 5.48 11.60
C GLY A 133 -1.25 6.12 10.40
N LEU A 134 -1.07 7.44 10.46
CA LEU A 134 -0.52 8.28 9.40
C LEU A 134 0.81 7.76 8.83
N LEU A 135 1.68 7.25 9.67
CA LEU A 135 3.04 6.79 9.34
C LEU A 135 3.19 5.28 9.41
N GLN A 136 2.09 4.53 9.46
CA GLN A 136 2.07 3.07 9.50
C GLN A 136 3.09 2.49 10.50
N ILE A 137 3.07 2.99 11.74
CA ILE A 137 3.97 2.52 12.79
C ILE A 137 3.65 1.07 13.14
N MET A 138 4.65 0.18 13.02
CA MET A 138 4.52 -1.25 13.30
C MET A 138 4.38 -1.52 14.81
N GLN A 139 3.17 -1.85 15.24
CA GLN A 139 2.85 -2.02 16.67
C GLN A 139 3.58 -3.19 17.33
N SER A 140 3.92 -4.24 16.58
CA SER A 140 4.71 -5.37 17.09
C SER A 140 6.14 -5.01 17.46
N VAL A 141 6.69 -3.94 16.88
CA VAL A 141 8.06 -3.46 17.11
C VAL A 141 8.08 -2.30 18.09
N HIS A 142 7.17 -1.33 17.91
CA HIS A 142 7.21 -0.06 18.63
C HIS A 142 6.19 0.07 19.76
N GLY A 143 5.41 -1.00 20.02
CA GLY A 143 4.31 -1.01 20.98
C GLY A 143 3.00 -0.50 20.37
N GLN A 144 1.91 -0.67 21.11
CA GLN A 144 0.59 -0.28 20.65
C GLN A 144 0.47 1.24 20.53
N VAL A 145 0.19 1.72 19.32
CA VAL A 145 0.03 3.16 19.03
C VAL A 145 -1.40 3.55 18.66
N SER A 146 -2.28 2.57 18.45
CA SER A 146 -3.66 2.80 18.05
C SER A 146 -4.55 3.42 19.14
N ASN A 147 -4.09 3.43 20.38
CA ASN A 147 -4.77 4.01 21.53
C ASN A 147 -4.13 5.33 22.01
N LEU A 148 -3.10 5.80 21.32
CA LEU A 148 -2.44 7.04 21.67
C LEU A 148 -3.26 8.25 21.21
N SER A 149 -3.12 9.36 21.93
CA SER A 149 -3.56 10.66 21.42
C SER A 149 -2.79 11.04 20.17
N PRO A 150 -3.30 11.95 19.31
CA PRO A 150 -2.55 12.45 18.16
C PRO A 150 -1.15 12.96 18.54
N GLN A 151 -1.06 13.70 19.64
CA GLN A 151 0.21 14.23 20.14
C GLN A 151 1.19 13.10 20.48
N ASP A 152 0.77 12.10 21.29
CA ASP A 152 1.62 11.00 21.71
C ASP A 152 2.04 10.10 20.52
N TYR A 153 1.15 9.95 19.54
CA TYR A 153 1.44 9.23 18.31
C TYR A 153 2.53 9.94 17.49
N LEU A 154 2.44 11.26 17.33
CA LEU A 154 3.43 12.04 16.59
C LEU A 154 4.76 12.12 17.34
N ASP A 155 4.74 12.24 18.66
CA ASP A 155 5.94 12.16 19.50
C ASP A 155 6.61 10.78 19.40
N LYS A 156 5.82 9.71 19.30
CA LYS A 156 6.32 8.37 19.03
C LYS A 156 7.01 8.28 17.66
N ALA A 157 6.41 8.88 16.63
CA ALA A 157 7.03 8.94 15.30
C ALA A 157 8.36 9.71 15.32
N VAL A 158 8.41 10.83 16.02
CA VAL A 158 9.65 11.61 16.23
C VAL A 158 10.73 10.76 16.91
N SER A 159 10.37 10.04 17.98
CA SER A 159 11.29 9.14 18.67
C SER A 159 11.84 8.04 17.75
N ILE A 160 10.99 7.39 16.96
CA ILE A 160 11.40 6.37 16.00
C ILE A 160 12.38 6.96 14.97
N TYR A 161 12.11 8.17 14.49
CA TYR A 161 13.03 8.86 13.57
C TYR A 161 14.37 9.20 14.22
N GLN A 162 14.37 9.65 15.46
CA GLN A 162 15.61 9.95 16.18
C GLN A 162 16.48 8.71 16.41
N ASP A 163 15.85 7.55 16.61
CA ASP A 163 16.54 6.27 16.83
C ASP A 163 17.10 5.64 15.55
N SER A 164 16.39 5.78 14.42
CA SER A 164 16.64 5.01 13.18
C SER A 164 16.78 5.87 11.92
N GLY A 165 16.56 7.18 12.01
CA GLY A 165 16.43 8.05 10.84
C GLY A 165 15.26 7.64 9.97
N GLY A 166 15.35 7.93 8.67
CA GLY A 166 14.32 7.56 7.70
C GLY A 166 14.17 6.07 7.45
N SER A 167 15.11 5.23 7.87
CA SER A 167 15.12 3.79 7.61
C SER A 167 13.95 3.01 8.24
N ALA A 168 13.23 3.62 9.18
CA ALA A 168 12.02 3.04 9.75
C ALA A 168 10.86 2.95 8.74
N TRP A 169 10.91 3.76 7.68
CA TRP A 169 9.86 3.82 6.65
C TRP A 169 10.43 3.40 5.29
N ALA A 170 9.82 2.37 4.70
CA ALA A 170 10.22 1.89 3.38
C ALA A 170 10.00 2.93 2.26
N THR A 171 9.15 3.91 2.51
CA THR A 171 8.80 5.02 1.60
C THR A 171 9.68 6.26 1.75
N TRP A 172 10.67 6.23 2.65
CA TRP A 172 11.56 7.35 2.95
C TRP A 172 12.35 7.90 1.78
#